data_4e70161201f3bb01c526aa7783965086
#
_entry.id   4e70161201f3bb01c526aa7783965086
#
_cell.length_a   1.000
_cell.length_b   1.000
_cell.length_c   1.000
_cell.angle_alpha   90.00
_cell.angle_beta   90.00
_cell.angle_gamma   90.00
#
_symmetry.space_group_name_H-M   'P 1'
#
loop_
_entity.id
_entity.type
_entity.pdbx_description
1 polymer ?
#
loop_
_entity_poly.entity_id
_entity_poly.type
_entity_poly.pdbx_seq_one_letter_code
_entity_poly.pdbx_strand_id
1 'polypeptide(L)'
;MSGGKTMVKDKKDNSTISFEERMMMDVLDVNWNIPPEFPDLTNCRQIAVDLETRDPNIRDKGPGWARKDGEIIGIAVATGDYQGYFPIRHANGHNLDPNMTLKWFKDQMNTPHIDKIMHNATYDAGWLRAEGIEIKGTIIDTMVAAPLVNENRFSYSLNNLGRDYIDMRKDEKMLRAAAKDFGVDPKSEMWRLPAKFVGPYAEQDAIMTLKLWDRLRIEIDMQELNTVFGLETKLIPILLDMKTNGVRVDLDKAEQAKQTLKARIKKLKKFIKDKTSVDIEPWANASVESVFKALNLNYPKTELGAPSFTKQFLLAHPHEVAQAIVKLREADKADSTFIDSILKHEYKGRIHCEFHQLRSDDGGTVTGRFSSSNPNLQQIPARDPDIKKLIRGLFIPEEGQKWGSFDYSSQEPRLLVHYCSVMGRGDRHPMIREVVDEYHKGDPDFHQMVADLAGISRKEAKTVNLGIMYGMGVAKLGAQLNLSTEEAKSLMAQYHERVPFVKTLADRMMQRASVNGKIRTIAGRLCRFDLWEPKTFGYNKPMKHD
;
A
#
# COMPACT_ATOMS: atom_id res chain seq x y z
N MET A 1 -51.32 46.59 -7.63
CA MET A 1 -52.25 45.54 -8.10
C MET A 1 -51.63 44.89 -9.32
N SER A 2 -51.16 43.71 -9.20
CA SER A 2 -51.20 42.62 -10.18
C SER A 2 -50.29 41.49 -9.65
N GLY A 3 -50.95 40.48 -9.16
CA GLY A 3 -50.30 39.31 -8.61
C GLY A 3 -49.74 38.41 -9.72
N GLY A 4 -48.47 38.14 -9.65
CA GLY A 4 -47.81 37.10 -10.43
C GLY A 4 -47.93 35.76 -9.72
N LYS A 5 -48.77 34.87 -10.20
CA LYS A 5 -48.83 33.47 -9.75
C LYS A 5 -47.60 32.74 -10.26
N THR A 6 -46.72 32.33 -9.36
CA THR A 6 -45.66 31.40 -9.64
C THR A 6 -46.26 30.01 -9.81
N MET A 7 -46.22 29.47 -11.04
CA MET A 7 -46.56 28.06 -11.31
C MET A 7 -45.47 27.19 -10.67
N VAL A 8 -45.84 26.44 -9.65
CA VAL A 8 -45.07 25.29 -9.15
C VAL A 8 -45.20 24.21 -10.24
N LYS A 9 -44.12 23.91 -10.93
CA LYS A 9 -44.02 22.71 -11.76
C LYS A 9 -44.01 21.50 -10.84
N ASP A 10 -45.08 20.75 -10.85
CA ASP A 10 -45.12 19.41 -10.26
C ASP A 10 -43.99 18.58 -10.86
N LYS A 11 -43.00 18.26 -10.01
CA LYS A 11 -42.09 17.17 -10.28
C LYS A 11 -42.90 15.89 -10.22
N LYS A 12 -43.21 15.30 -11.38
CA LYS A 12 -43.72 13.93 -11.45
C LYS A 12 -42.73 13.04 -10.71
N ASP A 13 -43.21 12.48 -9.64
CA ASP A 13 -42.50 11.50 -8.81
C ASP A 13 -42.34 10.23 -9.66
N ASN A 14 -41.11 9.97 -10.12
CA ASN A 14 -40.75 8.76 -10.88
C ASN A 14 -40.63 7.51 -9.99
N SER A 15 -41.10 7.59 -8.73
CA SER A 15 -40.94 6.51 -7.72
C SER A 15 -41.97 5.38 -7.83
N THR A 16 -42.90 5.45 -8.81
CA THR A 16 -44.04 4.50 -8.90
C THR A 16 -43.89 3.39 -9.95
N ILE A 17 -42.81 3.41 -10.77
CA ILE A 17 -42.58 2.33 -11.74
C ILE A 17 -41.85 1.22 -11.04
N SER A 18 -42.45 0.02 -10.97
CA SER A 18 -41.81 -1.16 -10.39
C SER A 18 -40.52 -1.49 -11.15
N PHE A 19 -39.59 -2.19 -10.45
CA PHE A 19 -38.37 -2.63 -11.10
C PHE A 19 -38.63 -3.52 -12.34
N GLU A 20 -39.68 -4.36 -12.30
CA GLU A 20 -40.11 -5.20 -13.41
C GLU A 20 -40.66 -4.38 -14.59
N GLU A 21 -41.39 -3.32 -14.33
CA GLU A 21 -41.85 -2.40 -15.36
C GLU A 21 -40.71 -1.65 -16.03
N ARG A 22 -39.67 -1.29 -15.28
CA ARG A 22 -38.44 -0.67 -15.83
C ARG A 22 -37.63 -1.66 -16.70
N MET A 23 -37.65 -2.94 -16.39
CA MET A 23 -37.02 -3.97 -17.23
C MET A 23 -37.75 -4.15 -18.58
N MET A 24 -39.04 -3.86 -18.64
CA MET A 24 -39.84 -3.94 -19.88
C MET A 24 -39.72 -2.69 -20.74
N MET A 25 -39.23 -1.58 -20.21
CA MET A 25 -38.94 -0.41 -21.01
C MET A 25 -37.61 -0.60 -21.74
N ASP A 26 -37.62 -0.73 -23.06
CA ASP A 26 -36.46 -0.70 -23.95
C ASP A 26 -35.81 0.71 -23.97
N VAL A 27 -35.42 1.21 -22.80
CA VAL A 27 -34.87 2.57 -22.66
C VAL A 27 -33.43 2.63 -23.15
N LEU A 28 -32.72 1.48 -23.17
CA LEU A 28 -31.36 1.36 -23.65
C LEU A 28 -31.26 0.12 -24.56
N ASP A 29 -31.11 0.36 -25.86
CA ASP A 29 -30.87 -0.71 -26.84
C ASP A 29 -29.44 -1.22 -26.70
N VAL A 30 -29.25 -2.31 -25.95
CA VAL A 30 -27.94 -2.99 -25.76
C VAL A 30 -27.98 -4.31 -26.49
N ASN A 31 -27.32 -4.38 -27.62
CA ASN A 31 -27.16 -5.61 -28.39
C ASN A 31 -26.03 -6.48 -27.79
N TRP A 32 -26.23 -6.97 -26.57
CA TRP A 32 -25.36 -7.93 -25.90
C TRP A 32 -26.15 -9.13 -25.42
N ASN A 33 -25.59 -10.32 -25.60
CA ASN A 33 -26.21 -11.57 -25.19
C ASN A 33 -25.24 -12.41 -24.37
N ILE A 34 -25.76 -13.16 -23.42
CA ILE A 34 -25.00 -14.16 -22.69
C ILE A 34 -24.41 -15.16 -23.68
N PRO A 35 -23.11 -15.55 -23.56
CA PRO A 35 -22.51 -16.58 -24.40
C PRO A 35 -23.38 -17.84 -24.41
N PRO A 36 -23.72 -18.39 -25.60
CA PRO A 36 -24.64 -19.54 -25.69
C PRO A 36 -24.03 -20.84 -25.19
N GLU A 37 -22.72 -20.92 -25.10
CA GLU A 37 -21.96 -22.10 -24.66
C GLU A 37 -20.70 -21.71 -23.91
N PHE A 38 -20.16 -22.63 -23.14
CA PHE A 38 -18.88 -22.48 -22.47
C PHE A 38 -17.74 -22.85 -23.42
N PRO A 39 -16.84 -21.91 -23.78
CA PRO A 39 -15.72 -22.22 -24.68
C PRO A 39 -14.68 -23.11 -24.00
N ASP A 40 -14.02 -23.95 -24.79
CA ASP A 40 -12.80 -24.63 -24.35
C ASP A 40 -11.59 -23.71 -24.58
N LEU A 41 -11.05 -23.19 -23.47
CA LEU A 41 -9.89 -22.29 -23.47
C LEU A 41 -8.57 -23.02 -23.17
N THR A 42 -8.60 -24.36 -23.03
CA THR A 42 -7.44 -25.13 -22.59
C THR A 42 -6.28 -25.15 -23.60
N ASN A 43 -6.53 -24.76 -24.84
CA ASN A 43 -5.53 -24.66 -25.89
C ASN A 43 -4.90 -23.25 -26.04
N CYS A 44 -5.38 -22.29 -25.25
CA CYS A 44 -4.83 -20.92 -25.26
C CYS A 44 -3.47 -20.87 -24.56
N ARG A 45 -2.64 -19.90 -24.93
CA ARG A 45 -1.38 -19.63 -24.21
C ARG A 45 -1.62 -18.76 -22.98
N GLN A 46 -2.62 -17.88 -23.04
CA GLN A 46 -2.94 -16.90 -22.02
C GLN A 46 -4.44 -16.60 -22.02
N ILE A 47 -4.97 -16.36 -20.84
CA ILE A 47 -6.36 -15.96 -20.61
C ILE A 47 -6.35 -14.74 -19.70
N ALA A 48 -6.92 -13.64 -20.16
CA ALA A 48 -7.23 -12.52 -19.27
C ALA A 48 -8.55 -12.78 -18.56
N VAL A 49 -8.58 -12.48 -17.27
CA VAL A 49 -9.74 -12.68 -16.38
C VAL A 49 -10.02 -11.38 -15.64
N ASP A 50 -11.29 -11.02 -15.60
CA ASP A 50 -11.82 -9.93 -14.79
C ASP A 50 -13.10 -10.40 -14.11
N LEU A 51 -13.27 -10.15 -12.82
CA LEU A 51 -14.40 -10.58 -12.05
C LEU A 51 -15.27 -9.41 -11.63
N GLU A 52 -16.54 -9.49 -11.93
CA GLU A 52 -17.51 -8.62 -11.30
C GLU A 52 -18.01 -9.25 -10.00
N THR A 53 -18.04 -8.45 -8.93
CA THR A 53 -18.28 -8.97 -7.58
C THR A 53 -19.29 -8.12 -6.82
N ARG A 54 -19.92 -8.76 -5.85
CA ARG A 54 -20.58 -8.09 -4.74
C ARG A 54 -19.66 -8.15 -3.53
N ASP A 55 -19.10 -7.01 -3.14
CA ASP A 55 -18.21 -6.87 -1.99
C ASP A 55 -18.68 -5.71 -1.08
N PRO A 56 -19.66 -5.98 -0.18
CA PRO A 56 -20.43 -4.93 0.49
C PRO A 56 -19.61 -4.08 1.46
N ASN A 57 -18.52 -4.63 1.99
CA ASN A 57 -17.69 -3.96 2.99
C ASN A 57 -16.31 -3.53 2.46
N ILE A 58 -16.13 -3.53 1.15
CA ILE A 58 -14.81 -3.24 0.52
C ILE A 58 -14.24 -1.87 0.93
N ARG A 59 -15.08 -0.83 1.06
CA ARG A 59 -14.65 0.52 1.45
C ARG A 59 -14.19 0.60 2.91
N ASP A 60 -14.81 -0.21 3.78
CA ASP A 60 -14.59 -0.14 5.22
C ASP A 60 -13.57 -1.13 5.75
N LYS A 61 -13.49 -2.31 5.13
CA LYS A 61 -12.71 -3.45 5.61
C LYS A 61 -11.74 -4.01 4.56
N GLY A 62 -11.68 -3.38 3.37
CA GLY A 62 -10.94 -3.91 2.21
C GLY A 62 -11.60 -5.16 1.61
N PRO A 63 -11.01 -5.75 0.56
CA PRO A 63 -11.54 -6.91 -0.16
C PRO A 63 -11.98 -8.05 0.75
N GLY A 64 -13.25 -8.47 0.57
CA GLY A 64 -13.95 -9.41 1.47
C GLY A 64 -13.68 -10.88 1.24
N TRP A 65 -12.97 -11.25 0.19
CA TRP A 65 -12.83 -12.63 -0.24
C TRP A 65 -12.25 -13.57 0.85
N ALA A 66 -11.27 -13.15 1.64
CA ALA A 66 -10.71 -13.95 2.73
C ALA A 66 -11.70 -14.15 3.89
N ARG A 67 -12.63 -13.23 4.07
CA ARG A 67 -13.71 -13.27 5.05
C ARG A 67 -14.97 -13.96 4.50
N LYS A 68 -15.01 -14.24 3.19
CA LYS A 68 -16.21 -14.69 2.47
C LYS A 68 -17.39 -13.73 2.65
N ASP A 69 -17.08 -12.44 2.59
CA ASP A 69 -18.00 -11.33 2.82
C ASP A 69 -18.38 -10.71 1.47
N GLY A 70 -19.06 -11.50 0.66
CA GLY A 70 -19.45 -11.17 -0.71
C GLY A 70 -19.40 -12.39 -1.62
N GLU A 71 -19.43 -12.16 -2.93
CA GLU A 71 -19.51 -13.23 -3.93
C GLU A 71 -19.15 -12.74 -5.34
N ILE A 72 -18.77 -13.65 -6.22
CA ILE A 72 -18.62 -13.39 -7.65
C ILE A 72 -20.01 -13.31 -8.28
N ILE A 73 -20.29 -12.21 -9.03
CA ILE A 73 -21.56 -12.04 -9.75
C ILE A 73 -21.45 -12.38 -11.24
N GLY A 74 -20.23 -12.34 -11.78
CA GLY A 74 -19.94 -12.71 -13.15
C GLY A 74 -18.45 -12.79 -13.44
N ILE A 75 -18.11 -13.48 -14.50
CA ILE A 75 -16.75 -13.78 -14.93
C ILE A 75 -16.55 -13.30 -16.35
N ALA A 76 -15.66 -12.35 -16.58
CA ALA A 76 -15.22 -11.97 -17.90
C ALA A 76 -13.91 -12.67 -18.26
N VAL A 77 -13.82 -13.14 -19.49
CA VAL A 77 -12.60 -13.73 -20.04
C VAL A 77 -12.29 -13.16 -21.41
N ALA A 78 -11.01 -13.00 -21.70
CA ALA A 78 -10.54 -12.67 -23.03
C ALA A 78 -9.29 -13.49 -23.40
N THR A 79 -9.26 -13.94 -24.66
CA THR A 79 -8.08 -14.56 -25.30
C THR A 79 -7.77 -13.81 -26.59
N GLY A 80 -6.83 -14.28 -27.40
CA GLY A 80 -6.53 -13.67 -28.72
C GLY A 80 -7.76 -13.64 -29.65
N ASP A 81 -8.61 -14.66 -29.57
CA ASP A 81 -9.67 -14.91 -30.53
C ASP A 81 -11.09 -14.94 -29.90
N TYR A 82 -11.19 -14.84 -28.58
CA TYR A 82 -12.46 -14.96 -27.86
C TYR A 82 -12.57 -13.95 -26.73
N GLN A 83 -13.81 -13.47 -26.52
CA GLN A 83 -14.20 -12.71 -25.34
C GLN A 83 -15.62 -13.09 -24.93
N GLY A 84 -15.90 -13.04 -23.64
CA GLY A 84 -17.23 -13.31 -23.14
C GLY A 84 -17.36 -13.01 -21.66
N TYR A 85 -18.56 -12.58 -21.27
CA TYR A 85 -18.94 -12.39 -19.87
C TYR A 85 -20.01 -13.42 -19.48
N PHE A 86 -19.78 -14.12 -18.40
CA PHE A 86 -20.60 -15.20 -17.85
C PHE A 86 -21.25 -14.74 -16.53
N PRO A 87 -22.46 -14.17 -16.57
CA PRO A 87 -23.18 -13.74 -15.38
C PRO A 87 -23.73 -14.92 -14.60
N ILE A 88 -23.56 -14.91 -13.26
CA ILE A 88 -23.99 -16.02 -12.41
C ILE A 88 -24.84 -15.61 -11.21
N ARG A 89 -24.71 -14.37 -10.72
CA ARG A 89 -25.42 -13.90 -9.52
C ARG A 89 -25.85 -12.44 -9.60
N HIS A 90 -26.20 -11.94 -10.77
CA HIS A 90 -26.88 -10.64 -10.85
C HIS A 90 -28.26 -10.75 -10.20
N ALA A 91 -28.65 -9.73 -9.43
CA ALA A 91 -29.97 -9.72 -8.78
C ALA A 91 -31.12 -9.65 -9.78
N ASN A 92 -30.85 -9.17 -11.00
CA ASN A 92 -31.84 -8.93 -12.02
C ASN A 92 -31.37 -9.41 -13.39
N GLY A 93 -32.33 -9.81 -14.23
CA GLY A 93 -32.05 -10.35 -15.56
C GLY A 93 -31.69 -11.85 -15.53
N HIS A 94 -31.21 -12.32 -16.67
CA HIS A 94 -30.83 -13.72 -16.83
C HIS A 94 -29.42 -13.96 -16.32
N ASN A 95 -29.24 -15.06 -15.59
CA ASN A 95 -27.96 -15.61 -15.15
C ASN A 95 -27.78 -17.02 -15.70
N LEU A 96 -26.55 -17.44 -15.85
CA LEU A 96 -26.18 -18.84 -16.04
C LEU A 96 -26.26 -19.58 -14.70
N ASP A 97 -26.31 -20.91 -14.75
CA ASP A 97 -26.21 -21.74 -13.54
C ASP A 97 -24.85 -21.54 -12.87
N PRO A 98 -24.79 -21.06 -11.60
CA PRO A 98 -23.53 -20.76 -10.94
C PRO A 98 -22.63 -21.98 -10.79
N ASN A 99 -23.21 -23.17 -10.52
CA ASN A 99 -22.42 -24.39 -10.29
C ASN A 99 -21.77 -24.87 -11.59
N MET A 100 -22.52 -24.83 -12.70
CA MET A 100 -22.00 -25.21 -14.02
C MET A 100 -20.92 -24.22 -14.48
N THR A 101 -21.16 -22.93 -14.33
CA THR A 101 -20.22 -21.88 -14.75
C THR A 101 -18.93 -21.93 -13.93
N LEU A 102 -19.02 -22.03 -12.60
CA LEU A 102 -17.85 -22.14 -11.73
C LEU A 102 -17.09 -23.44 -11.95
N LYS A 103 -17.77 -24.56 -12.24
CA LYS A 103 -17.13 -25.83 -12.60
C LYS A 103 -16.34 -25.71 -13.90
N TRP A 104 -16.98 -25.20 -14.97
CA TRP A 104 -16.30 -24.93 -16.23
C TRP A 104 -15.07 -24.04 -16.03
N PHE A 105 -15.25 -22.93 -15.33
CA PHE A 105 -14.18 -21.97 -15.10
C PHE A 105 -13.03 -22.55 -14.27
N LYS A 106 -13.34 -23.38 -13.28
CA LYS A 106 -12.33 -24.12 -12.51
C LYS A 106 -11.47 -25.02 -13.39
N ASP A 107 -12.07 -25.70 -14.37
CA ASP A 107 -11.33 -26.55 -15.31
C ASP A 107 -10.37 -25.70 -16.17
N GLN A 108 -10.78 -24.49 -16.61
CA GLN A 108 -9.92 -23.58 -17.34
C GLN A 108 -8.77 -23.04 -16.46
N MET A 109 -9.05 -22.67 -15.20
CA MET A 109 -8.05 -22.17 -14.26
C MET A 109 -7.05 -23.24 -13.80
N ASN A 110 -7.45 -24.51 -13.80
CA ASN A 110 -6.60 -25.64 -13.40
C ASN A 110 -5.59 -26.08 -14.47
N THR A 111 -5.46 -25.35 -15.58
CA THR A 111 -4.56 -25.67 -16.69
C THR A 111 -3.19 -25.01 -16.47
N PRO A 112 -2.10 -25.75 -16.17
CA PRO A 112 -0.84 -25.19 -15.70
C PRO A 112 0.00 -24.49 -16.78
N HIS A 113 -0.20 -24.80 -18.06
CA HIS A 113 0.54 -24.20 -19.17
C HIS A 113 -0.04 -22.89 -19.68
N ILE A 114 -1.16 -22.44 -19.13
CA ILE A 114 -1.82 -21.19 -19.49
C ILE A 114 -1.47 -20.12 -18.46
N ASP A 115 -0.98 -18.97 -18.91
CA ASP A 115 -0.83 -17.80 -18.07
C ASP A 115 -2.19 -17.11 -17.83
N LYS A 116 -2.52 -16.79 -16.59
CA LYS A 116 -3.73 -16.08 -16.19
C LYS A 116 -3.38 -14.63 -15.93
N ILE A 117 -3.94 -13.75 -16.75
CA ILE A 117 -3.63 -12.32 -16.75
C ILE A 117 -4.78 -11.59 -16.07
N MET A 118 -4.47 -10.76 -15.12
CA MET A 118 -5.43 -9.97 -14.34
C MET A 118 -4.91 -8.56 -14.13
N HIS A 119 -5.78 -7.66 -13.75
CA HIS A 119 -5.43 -6.32 -13.31
C HIS A 119 -5.82 -6.15 -11.85
N ASN A 120 -4.87 -6.10 -10.92
CA ASN A 120 -5.04 -6.29 -9.47
C ASN A 120 -5.35 -7.76 -9.11
N ALA A 121 -4.50 -8.66 -9.58
CA ALA A 121 -4.70 -10.11 -9.51
C ALA A 121 -5.00 -10.64 -8.10
N THR A 122 -4.55 -9.98 -7.03
CA THR A 122 -4.85 -10.38 -5.66
C THR A 122 -6.34 -10.26 -5.32
N TYR A 123 -7.08 -9.41 -6.02
CA TYR A 123 -8.53 -9.28 -5.87
C TYR A 123 -9.25 -10.46 -6.54
N ASP A 124 -9.04 -10.64 -7.84
CA ASP A 124 -9.73 -11.68 -8.63
C ASP A 124 -9.33 -13.09 -8.19
N ALA A 125 -8.03 -13.36 -8.08
CA ALA A 125 -7.54 -14.66 -7.61
C ALA A 125 -8.00 -14.95 -6.17
N GLY A 126 -8.17 -13.92 -5.34
CA GLY A 126 -8.73 -14.03 -4.01
C GLY A 126 -10.19 -14.50 -4.02
N TRP A 127 -11.03 -13.88 -4.86
CA TRP A 127 -12.43 -14.28 -5.01
C TRP A 127 -12.58 -15.67 -5.62
N LEU A 128 -11.74 -16.04 -6.59
CA LEU A 128 -11.69 -17.41 -7.13
C LEU A 128 -11.36 -18.42 -6.03
N ARG A 129 -10.39 -18.11 -5.17
CA ARG A 129 -10.04 -18.94 -4.02
C ARG A 129 -11.19 -19.06 -3.02
N ALA A 130 -11.97 -18.01 -2.78
CA ALA A 130 -13.16 -18.04 -1.93
C ALA A 130 -14.24 -19.00 -2.46
N GLU A 131 -14.35 -19.15 -3.79
CA GLU A 131 -15.21 -20.12 -4.48
C GLU A 131 -14.57 -21.53 -4.60
N GLY A 132 -13.38 -21.76 -4.04
CA GLY A 132 -12.69 -23.05 -4.10
C GLY A 132 -12.03 -23.34 -5.46
N ILE A 133 -11.76 -22.29 -6.23
CA ILE A 133 -11.03 -22.38 -7.50
C ILE A 133 -9.57 -22.03 -7.26
N GLU A 134 -8.70 -23.00 -7.47
CA GLU A 134 -7.25 -22.84 -7.43
C GLU A 134 -6.74 -22.54 -8.83
N ILE A 135 -5.87 -21.53 -8.94
CA ILE A 135 -5.24 -21.17 -10.22
C ILE A 135 -3.94 -21.95 -10.36
N LYS A 136 -3.80 -22.70 -11.43
CA LYS A 136 -2.54 -23.35 -11.84
C LYS A 136 -1.87 -22.52 -12.95
N GLY A 137 -0.55 -22.63 -13.04
CA GLY A 137 0.26 -21.82 -13.96
C GLY A 137 0.61 -20.45 -13.38
N THR A 138 1.03 -19.55 -14.26
CA THR A 138 1.51 -18.21 -13.86
C THR A 138 0.33 -17.25 -13.69
N ILE A 139 0.28 -16.56 -12.57
CA ILE A 139 -0.62 -15.43 -12.37
C ILE A 139 0.14 -14.15 -12.74
N ILE A 140 -0.27 -13.50 -13.80
CA ILE A 140 0.31 -12.25 -14.29
C ILE A 140 -0.59 -11.10 -13.86
N ASP A 141 -0.01 -10.13 -13.18
CA ASP A 141 -0.70 -8.91 -12.75
C ASP A 141 -0.16 -7.70 -13.49
N THR A 142 -1.00 -7.08 -14.33
CA THR A 142 -0.63 -5.86 -15.05
C THR A 142 -0.45 -4.67 -14.11
N MET A 143 -1.07 -4.68 -12.90
CA MET A 143 -0.84 -3.68 -11.86
C MET A 143 0.48 -3.90 -11.10
N VAL A 144 1.11 -5.07 -11.23
CA VAL A 144 2.48 -5.35 -10.78
C VAL A 144 3.48 -5.02 -11.91
N ALA A 145 3.16 -5.35 -13.15
CA ALA A 145 4.00 -5.09 -14.31
C ALA A 145 4.23 -3.58 -14.56
N ALA A 146 3.16 -2.79 -14.54
CA ALA A 146 3.22 -1.37 -14.87
C ALA A 146 4.12 -0.53 -13.95
N PRO A 147 4.12 -0.67 -12.61
CA PRO A 147 5.06 0.03 -11.74
C PRO A 147 6.53 -0.37 -11.92
N LEU A 148 6.81 -1.58 -12.38
CA LEU A 148 8.18 -1.98 -12.74
C LEU A 148 8.65 -1.25 -14.00
N VAL A 149 7.76 -1.08 -14.98
CA VAL A 149 8.02 -0.33 -16.21
C VAL A 149 8.18 1.16 -15.94
N ASN A 150 7.34 1.74 -15.06
CA ASN A 150 7.45 3.14 -14.65
C ASN A 150 6.81 3.35 -13.25
N GLU A 151 7.66 3.49 -12.22
CA GLU A 151 7.25 3.70 -10.83
C GLU A 151 6.79 5.13 -10.51
N ASN A 152 7.02 6.07 -11.42
CA ASN A 152 6.73 7.49 -11.23
C ASN A 152 5.32 7.89 -11.69
N ARG A 153 4.53 6.94 -12.18
CA ARG A 153 3.16 7.24 -12.61
C ARG A 153 2.28 7.67 -11.45
N PHE A 154 1.37 8.59 -11.74
CA PHE A 154 0.38 9.06 -10.76
C PHE A 154 -0.69 8.00 -10.48
N SER A 155 -1.11 7.24 -11.51
CA SER A 155 -2.15 6.22 -11.41
C SER A 155 -1.80 4.98 -12.23
N TYR A 156 -2.17 3.82 -11.70
CA TYR A 156 -2.03 2.50 -12.30
C TYR A 156 -3.38 1.85 -12.60
N SER A 157 -4.49 2.60 -12.56
CA SER A 157 -5.79 2.08 -12.94
C SER A 157 -5.81 1.59 -14.40
N LEU A 158 -6.58 0.54 -14.68
CA LEU A 158 -6.70 -0.04 -16.02
C LEU A 158 -7.05 1.02 -17.08
N ASN A 159 -7.96 1.95 -16.75
CA ASN A 159 -8.34 3.04 -17.66
C ASN A 159 -7.17 3.98 -18.01
N ASN A 160 -6.33 4.36 -17.02
CA ASN A 160 -5.20 5.25 -17.26
C ASN A 160 -4.05 4.53 -17.97
N LEU A 161 -3.78 3.27 -17.62
CA LEU A 161 -2.79 2.45 -18.32
C LEU A 161 -3.25 2.12 -19.73
N GLY A 162 -4.52 1.79 -19.92
CA GLY A 162 -5.10 1.52 -21.23
C GLY A 162 -4.97 2.72 -22.18
N ARG A 163 -5.33 3.92 -21.68
CA ARG A 163 -5.15 5.16 -22.47
C ARG A 163 -3.69 5.37 -22.89
N ASP A 164 -2.75 5.18 -21.95
CA ASP A 164 -1.37 5.62 -22.16
C ASP A 164 -0.49 4.57 -22.90
N TYR A 165 -0.83 3.29 -22.79
CA TYR A 165 -0.03 2.21 -23.38
C TYR A 165 -0.64 1.56 -24.63
N ILE A 166 -1.97 1.55 -24.74
CA ILE A 166 -2.70 0.84 -25.82
C ILE A 166 -3.77 1.68 -26.50
N ASP A 167 -3.85 2.98 -26.20
CA ASP A 167 -4.84 3.94 -26.75
C ASP A 167 -6.30 3.47 -26.58
N MET A 168 -6.59 2.81 -25.47
CA MET A 168 -7.94 2.35 -25.11
C MET A 168 -8.41 2.99 -23.82
N ARG A 169 -9.70 3.27 -23.74
CA ARG A 169 -10.38 3.77 -22.54
C ARG A 169 -11.60 2.92 -22.25
N LYS A 170 -11.93 2.78 -20.97
CA LYS A 170 -13.19 2.13 -20.55
C LYS A 170 -14.37 2.92 -21.05
N ASP A 171 -15.31 2.27 -21.70
CA ASP A 171 -16.62 2.86 -22.03
C ASP A 171 -17.66 2.51 -20.95
N GLU A 172 -17.79 3.41 -19.99
CA GLU A 172 -18.74 3.27 -18.88
C GLU A 172 -20.11 3.95 -19.17
N LYS A 173 -20.32 4.51 -20.37
CA LYS A 173 -21.51 5.33 -20.64
C LYS A 173 -22.81 4.55 -20.44
N MET A 174 -22.90 3.37 -21.01
CA MET A 174 -24.08 2.51 -20.92
C MET A 174 -24.30 2.02 -19.49
N LEU A 175 -23.24 1.55 -18.84
CA LEU A 175 -23.27 1.12 -17.43
C LEU A 175 -23.77 2.25 -16.51
N ARG A 176 -23.24 3.47 -16.69
CA ARG A 176 -23.65 4.64 -15.90
C ARG A 176 -25.09 5.09 -16.19
N ALA A 177 -25.52 5.02 -17.44
CA ALA A 177 -26.90 5.32 -17.82
C ALA A 177 -27.87 4.31 -17.17
N ALA A 178 -27.59 3.01 -17.29
CA ALA A 178 -28.37 1.97 -16.64
C ALA A 178 -28.38 2.15 -15.11
N ALA A 179 -27.24 2.37 -14.48
CA ALA A 179 -27.16 2.59 -13.03
C ALA A 179 -28.02 3.77 -12.57
N LYS A 180 -28.04 4.87 -13.33
CA LYS A 180 -28.90 6.03 -13.07
C LYS A 180 -30.39 5.68 -13.17
N ASP A 181 -30.78 4.94 -14.20
CA ASP A 181 -32.19 4.56 -14.43
C ASP A 181 -32.68 3.57 -13.35
N PHE A 182 -31.80 2.67 -12.91
CA PHE A 182 -32.10 1.73 -11.83
C PHE A 182 -31.93 2.32 -10.43
N GLY A 183 -31.41 3.54 -10.30
CA GLY A 183 -31.20 4.21 -9.02
C GLY A 183 -30.14 3.52 -8.14
N VAL A 184 -29.06 2.98 -8.75
CA VAL A 184 -27.99 2.26 -8.07
C VAL A 184 -26.63 2.91 -8.33
N ASP A 185 -25.67 2.68 -7.44
CA ASP A 185 -24.28 3.11 -7.66
C ASP A 185 -23.59 2.16 -8.66
N PRO A 186 -23.02 2.69 -9.77
CA PRO A 186 -22.45 1.86 -10.85
C PRO A 186 -21.24 1.04 -10.43
N LYS A 187 -20.60 1.35 -9.30
CA LYS A 187 -19.41 0.61 -8.81
C LYS A 187 -19.73 -0.35 -7.69
N SER A 188 -20.41 0.12 -6.66
CA SER A 188 -20.67 -0.69 -5.47
C SER A 188 -21.94 -1.54 -5.56
N GLU A 189 -22.85 -1.20 -6.49
CA GLU A 189 -24.13 -1.89 -6.65
C GLU A 189 -24.34 -2.46 -8.07
N MET A 190 -23.30 -2.62 -8.86
CA MET A 190 -23.34 -3.18 -10.22
C MET A 190 -24.03 -4.55 -10.26
N TRP A 191 -23.90 -5.34 -9.20
CA TRP A 191 -24.57 -6.63 -9.04
C TRP A 191 -26.11 -6.57 -9.08
N ARG A 192 -26.70 -5.38 -8.90
CA ARG A 192 -28.15 -5.15 -9.00
C ARG A 192 -28.62 -4.89 -10.42
N LEU A 193 -27.71 -4.60 -11.34
CA LEU A 193 -28.04 -4.38 -12.75
C LEU A 193 -28.21 -5.71 -13.48
N PRO A 194 -29.09 -5.77 -14.50
CA PRO A 194 -29.11 -6.88 -15.44
C PRO A 194 -27.77 -7.03 -16.17
N ALA A 195 -27.36 -8.27 -16.40
CA ALA A 195 -26.08 -8.60 -17.03
C ALA A 195 -25.87 -7.94 -18.40
N LYS A 196 -26.94 -7.68 -19.17
CA LYS A 196 -26.85 -7.02 -20.48
C LYS A 196 -26.19 -5.63 -20.44
N PHE A 197 -26.26 -4.93 -19.30
CA PHE A 197 -25.62 -3.62 -19.12
C PHE A 197 -24.21 -3.71 -18.58
N VAL A 198 -23.87 -4.82 -17.95
CA VAL A 198 -22.56 -5.06 -17.33
C VAL A 198 -21.63 -5.81 -18.28
N GLY A 199 -22.17 -6.76 -19.07
CA GLY A 199 -21.39 -7.63 -19.95
C GLY A 199 -20.43 -6.89 -20.89
N PRO A 200 -20.87 -5.91 -21.68
CA PRO A 200 -19.97 -5.15 -22.56
C PRO A 200 -18.81 -4.47 -21.82
N TYR A 201 -19.08 -3.95 -20.63
CA TYR A 201 -18.08 -3.31 -19.78
C TYR A 201 -17.06 -4.34 -19.25
N ALA A 202 -17.53 -5.45 -18.69
CA ALA A 202 -16.67 -6.50 -18.13
C ALA A 202 -15.82 -7.18 -19.21
N GLU A 203 -16.37 -7.46 -20.39
CA GLU A 203 -15.62 -7.97 -21.54
C GLU A 203 -14.55 -6.99 -21.99
N GLN A 204 -14.84 -5.69 -22.02
CA GLN A 204 -13.88 -4.67 -22.37
C GLN A 204 -12.73 -4.63 -21.36
N ASP A 205 -12.96 -4.79 -20.06
CA ASP A 205 -11.92 -4.81 -19.03
C ASP A 205 -11.00 -6.01 -19.21
N ALA A 206 -11.52 -7.20 -19.50
CA ALA A 206 -10.71 -8.37 -19.80
C ALA A 206 -9.86 -8.19 -21.07
N ILE A 207 -10.43 -7.62 -22.15
CA ILE A 207 -9.70 -7.31 -23.41
C ILE A 207 -8.60 -6.28 -23.15
N MET A 208 -8.91 -5.20 -22.44
CA MET A 208 -7.93 -4.16 -22.11
C MET A 208 -6.78 -4.74 -21.29
N THR A 209 -7.08 -5.61 -20.32
CA THR A 209 -6.09 -6.30 -19.49
C THR A 209 -5.16 -7.17 -20.32
N LEU A 210 -5.71 -7.94 -21.28
CA LEU A 210 -4.92 -8.76 -22.20
C LEU A 210 -3.98 -7.91 -23.08
N LYS A 211 -4.53 -6.90 -23.75
CA LYS A 211 -3.76 -6.01 -24.64
C LYS A 211 -2.73 -5.20 -23.85
N LEU A 212 -3.05 -4.77 -22.65
CA LEU A 212 -2.12 -4.07 -21.78
C LEU A 212 -0.94 -4.96 -21.39
N TRP A 213 -1.20 -6.24 -21.09
CA TRP A 213 -0.12 -7.19 -20.85
C TRP A 213 0.77 -7.38 -22.08
N ASP A 214 0.19 -7.54 -23.26
CA ASP A 214 0.96 -7.67 -24.51
C ASP A 214 1.90 -6.49 -24.74
N ARG A 215 1.49 -5.29 -24.34
CA ARG A 215 2.34 -4.09 -24.39
C ARG A 215 3.37 -4.06 -23.26
N LEU A 216 2.96 -4.31 -22.01
CA LEU A 216 3.85 -4.23 -20.86
C LEU A 216 4.95 -5.29 -20.88
N ARG A 217 4.69 -6.50 -21.38
CA ARG A 217 5.74 -7.54 -21.52
C ARG A 217 6.87 -7.11 -22.44
N ILE A 218 6.56 -6.35 -23.51
CA ILE A 218 7.57 -5.79 -24.41
C ILE A 218 8.43 -4.75 -23.65
N GLU A 219 7.79 -3.88 -22.87
CA GLU A 219 8.50 -2.89 -22.06
C GLU A 219 9.38 -3.55 -20.98
N ILE A 220 8.90 -4.62 -20.36
CA ILE A 220 9.65 -5.41 -19.37
C ILE A 220 10.90 -6.01 -20.01
N ASP A 221 10.77 -6.57 -21.21
CA ASP A 221 11.89 -7.16 -21.94
C ASP A 221 12.89 -6.09 -22.39
N MET A 222 12.44 -5.04 -23.04
CA MET A 222 13.28 -3.92 -23.48
C MET A 222 14.04 -3.24 -22.35
N GLN A 223 13.48 -3.22 -21.16
CA GLN A 223 14.10 -2.62 -19.97
C GLN A 223 14.82 -3.66 -19.09
N GLU A 224 14.96 -4.91 -19.53
CA GLU A 224 15.64 -6.00 -18.81
C GLU A 224 15.09 -6.21 -17.39
N LEU A 225 13.76 -6.19 -17.24
CA LEU A 225 13.07 -6.31 -15.96
C LEU A 225 12.55 -7.73 -15.68
N ASN A 226 12.81 -8.70 -16.58
CA ASN A 226 12.25 -10.06 -16.49
C ASN A 226 12.55 -10.75 -15.15
N THR A 227 13.77 -10.58 -14.61
CA THR A 227 14.16 -11.20 -13.33
C THR A 227 13.32 -10.66 -12.16
N VAL A 228 13.18 -9.35 -12.06
CA VAL A 228 12.40 -8.74 -10.98
C VAL A 228 10.91 -8.95 -11.18
N PHE A 229 10.41 -8.93 -12.41
CA PHE A 229 9.03 -9.26 -12.71
C PHE A 229 8.70 -10.72 -12.34
N GLY A 230 9.58 -11.66 -12.67
CA GLY A 230 9.42 -13.06 -12.28
C GLY A 230 9.44 -13.27 -10.76
N LEU A 231 10.21 -12.47 -10.01
CA LEU A 231 10.19 -12.46 -8.54
C LEU A 231 8.83 -11.97 -8.03
N GLU A 232 8.37 -10.83 -8.51
CA GLU A 232 7.09 -10.24 -8.07
C GLU A 232 5.89 -11.14 -8.40
N THR A 233 5.89 -11.76 -9.57
CA THR A 233 4.86 -12.73 -9.99
C THR A 233 4.78 -13.93 -9.02
N LYS A 234 5.93 -14.46 -8.59
CA LYS A 234 5.99 -15.58 -7.62
C LYS A 234 5.52 -15.20 -6.21
N LEU A 235 5.50 -13.91 -5.87
CA LEU A 235 5.00 -13.44 -4.58
C LEU A 235 3.47 -13.40 -4.52
N ILE A 236 2.77 -13.27 -5.64
CA ILE A 236 1.29 -13.19 -5.67
C ILE A 236 0.63 -14.35 -4.91
N PRO A 237 0.89 -15.64 -5.22
CA PRO A 237 0.28 -16.74 -4.49
C PRO A 237 0.64 -16.75 -3.00
N ILE A 238 1.85 -16.33 -2.63
CA ILE A 238 2.29 -16.23 -1.22
C ILE A 238 1.46 -15.19 -0.48
N LEU A 239 1.22 -14.02 -1.09
CA LEU A 239 0.41 -12.96 -0.47
C LEU A 239 -1.07 -13.36 -0.36
N LEU A 240 -1.58 -14.10 -1.34
CA LEU A 240 -2.91 -14.73 -1.25
C LEU A 240 -3.00 -15.70 -0.08
N ASP A 241 -1.97 -16.55 0.13
CA ASP A 241 -1.91 -17.48 1.27
C ASP A 241 -1.85 -16.72 2.60
N MET A 242 -1.00 -15.70 2.69
CA MET A 242 -0.88 -14.85 3.89
C MET A 242 -2.22 -14.22 4.25
N LYS A 243 -2.94 -13.64 3.28
CA LYS A 243 -4.25 -13.02 3.52
C LYS A 243 -5.32 -14.08 3.83
N THR A 244 -5.34 -15.22 3.13
CA THR A 244 -6.27 -16.34 3.42
C THR A 244 -6.11 -16.84 4.84
N ASN A 245 -4.85 -17.10 5.25
CA ASN A 245 -4.55 -17.59 6.60
C ASN A 245 -4.85 -16.52 7.66
N GLY A 246 -4.52 -15.27 7.37
CA GLY A 246 -4.63 -14.18 8.33
C GLY A 246 -3.80 -14.43 9.60
N VAL A 247 -4.01 -13.60 10.61
CA VAL A 247 -3.31 -13.69 11.89
C VAL A 247 -4.32 -13.81 13.02
N ARG A 248 -4.15 -14.80 13.89
CA ARG A 248 -5.04 -15.04 15.04
C ARG A 248 -4.87 -13.96 16.09
N VAL A 249 -5.98 -13.50 16.66
CA VAL A 249 -6.05 -12.44 17.67
C VAL A 249 -6.81 -12.91 18.90
N ASP A 250 -6.29 -12.59 20.08
CA ASP A 250 -6.94 -12.80 21.36
C ASP A 250 -7.89 -11.64 21.66
N LEU A 251 -9.18 -11.86 21.44
CA LEU A 251 -10.21 -10.83 21.56
C LEU A 251 -10.44 -10.41 23.03
N ASP A 252 -10.32 -11.33 23.97
CA ASP A 252 -10.48 -11.02 25.39
C ASP A 252 -9.35 -10.09 25.85
N LYS A 253 -8.11 -10.39 25.45
CA LYS A 253 -6.99 -9.48 25.70
C LYS A 253 -7.13 -8.15 24.97
N ALA A 254 -7.71 -8.12 23.77
CA ALA A 254 -7.95 -6.88 23.04
C ALA A 254 -8.90 -5.97 23.80
N GLU A 255 -10.00 -6.50 24.32
CA GLU A 255 -10.94 -5.74 25.13
C GLU A 255 -10.31 -5.27 26.46
N GLN A 256 -9.55 -6.13 27.15
CA GLN A 256 -8.80 -5.75 28.35
C GLN A 256 -7.78 -4.64 28.08
N ALA A 257 -7.06 -4.74 26.96
CA ALA A 257 -6.10 -3.71 26.53
C ALA A 257 -6.80 -2.37 26.26
N LYS A 258 -7.97 -2.40 25.61
CA LYS A 258 -8.81 -1.22 25.37
C LYS A 258 -9.23 -0.54 26.67
N GLN A 259 -9.72 -1.31 27.64
CA GLN A 259 -10.09 -0.79 28.96
C GLN A 259 -8.88 -0.17 29.69
N THR A 260 -7.73 -0.84 29.64
CA THR A 260 -6.48 -0.35 30.23
C THR A 260 -6.04 0.97 29.61
N LEU A 261 -6.09 1.08 28.25
CA LEU A 261 -5.74 2.31 27.54
C LEU A 261 -6.71 3.45 27.86
N LYS A 262 -8.01 3.19 27.87
CA LYS A 262 -9.04 4.18 28.25
C LYS A 262 -8.85 4.71 29.68
N ALA A 263 -8.53 3.83 30.62
CA ALA A 263 -8.23 4.23 32.00
C ALA A 263 -6.95 5.10 32.06
N ARG A 264 -5.89 4.74 31.29
CA ARG A 264 -4.64 5.53 31.19
C ARG A 264 -4.91 6.90 30.55
N ILE A 265 -5.68 6.97 29.48
CA ILE A 265 -6.10 8.22 28.81
C ILE A 265 -6.85 9.12 29.80
N LYS A 266 -7.84 8.57 30.51
CA LYS A 266 -8.63 9.31 31.51
C LYS A 266 -7.74 9.87 32.62
N LYS A 267 -6.81 9.07 33.15
CA LYS A 267 -5.85 9.48 34.18
C LYS A 267 -4.95 10.62 33.71
N LEU A 268 -4.42 10.53 32.47
CA LEU A 268 -3.56 11.55 31.90
C LEU A 268 -4.32 12.86 31.58
N LYS A 269 -5.52 12.77 31.01
CA LYS A 269 -6.39 13.94 30.80
C LYS A 269 -6.72 14.62 32.15
N LYS A 270 -7.05 13.85 33.17
CA LYS A 270 -7.28 14.39 34.52
C LYS A 270 -6.04 15.08 35.08
N PHE A 271 -4.87 14.45 35.01
CA PHE A 271 -3.61 15.04 35.48
C PHE A 271 -3.33 16.40 34.83
N ILE A 272 -3.51 16.50 33.49
CA ILE A 272 -3.31 17.75 32.75
C ILE A 272 -4.34 18.79 33.19
N LYS A 273 -5.61 18.42 33.34
CA LYS A 273 -6.70 19.29 33.77
C LYS A 273 -6.46 19.82 35.19
N ASP A 274 -6.04 18.97 36.11
CA ASP A 274 -5.75 19.36 37.52
C ASP A 274 -4.61 20.39 37.61
N LYS A 275 -3.65 20.36 36.66
CA LYS A 275 -2.52 21.28 36.59
C LYS A 275 -2.79 22.58 35.80
N THR A 276 -3.75 22.57 34.89
CA THR A 276 -3.93 23.66 33.91
C THR A 276 -5.36 24.20 33.84
N SER A 277 -6.33 23.52 34.45
CA SER A 277 -7.77 23.74 34.28
C SER A 277 -8.28 23.60 32.83
N VAL A 278 -7.48 23.03 31.91
CA VAL A 278 -7.83 22.83 30.50
C VAL A 278 -8.25 21.39 30.26
N ASP A 279 -9.38 21.22 29.61
CA ASP A 279 -9.80 19.92 29.04
C ASP A 279 -9.09 19.72 27.71
N ILE A 280 -8.04 18.90 27.72
CA ILE A 280 -7.16 18.74 26.57
C ILE A 280 -7.73 17.81 25.49
N GLU A 281 -7.67 18.28 24.23
CA GLU A 281 -7.72 17.44 23.04
C GLU A 281 -6.31 17.28 22.47
N PRO A 282 -5.67 16.10 22.65
CA PRO A 282 -4.21 15.96 22.50
C PRO A 282 -3.70 16.18 21.08
N TRP A 283 -4.56 16.01 20.07
CA TRP A 283 -4.19 16.18 18.66
C TRP A 283 -4.52 17.57 18.11
N ALA A 284 -5.33 18.35 18.81
CA ALA A 284 -5.64 19.73 18.43
C ALA A 284 -4.56 20.69 18.95
N ASN A 285 -3.74 21.27 18.05
CA ASN A 285 -2.67 22.19 18.43
C ASN A 285 -3.18 23.38 19.27
N ALA A 286 -4.38 23.91 18.98
CA ALA A 286 -4.98 24.99 19.75
C ALA A 286 -5.28 24.57 21.21
N SER A 287 -5.71 23.33 21.44
CA SER A 287 -5.96 22.80 22.79
C SER A 287 -4.65 22.61 23.55
N VAL A 288 -3.60 22.09 22.90
CA VAL A 288 -2.26 21.95 23.50
C VAL A 288 -1.65 23.34 23.78
N GLU A 289 -1.87 24.31 22.90
CA GLU A 289 -1.46 25.71 23.13
C GLU A 289 -2.09 26.30 24.39
N SER A 290 -3.38 26.05 24.62
CA SER A 290 -4.07 26.51 25.83
C SER A 290 -3.45 25.94 27.09
N VAL A 291 -3.03 24.66 27.07
CA VAL A 291 -2.30 24.02 28.18
C VAL A 291 -0.96 24.71 28.44
N PHE A 292 -0.18 24.98 27.38
CA PHE A 292 1.12 25.65 27.50
C PHE A 292 0.98 27.10 27.99
N LYS A 293 -0.03 27.83 27.52
CA LYS A 293 -0.35 29.19 27.99
C LYS A 293 -0.74 29.22 29.46
N ALA A 294 -1.57 28.27 29.92
CA ALA A 294 -1.97 28.18 31.30
C ALA A 294 -0.78 27.97 32.26
N LEU A 295 0.32 27.40 31.79
CA LEU A 295 1.55 27.17 32.54
C LEU A 295 2.65 28.18 32.24
N ASN A 296 2.40 29.20 31.44
CA ASN A 296 3.41 30.17 30.95
C ASN A 296 4.63 29.49 30.30
N LEU A 297 4.42 28.39 29.56
CA LEU A 297 5.48 27.65 28.87
C LEU A 297 5.66 28.14 27.43
N ASN A 298 6.91 28.23 27.01
CA ASN A 298 7.24 28.58 25.63
C ASN A 298 7.03 27.38 24.69
N TYR A 299 6.63 27.67 23.45
CA TYR A 299 6.46 26.66 22.39
C TYR A 299 6.84 27.23 21.02
N PRO A 300 7.32 26.38 20.09
CA PRO A 300 7.67 26.80 18.74
C PRO A 300 6.42 27.09 17.90
N LYS A 301 6.60 27.96 16.91
CA LYS A 301 5.60 28.22 15.88
C LYS A 301 6.14 27.80 14.52
N THR A 302 5.23 27.47 13.62
CA THR A 302 5.55 27.24 12.21
C THR A 302 5.91 28.57 11.52
N GLU A 303 6.48 28.53 10.32
CA GLU A 303 6.76 29.70 9.50
C GLU A 303 5.52 30.59 9.26
N LEU A 304 4.35 29.98 9.25
CA LEU A 304 3.05 30.66 9.13
C LEU A 304 2.48 31.14 10.48
N GLY A 305 3.24 31.06 11.57
CA GLY A 305 2.85 31.54 12.90
C GLY A 305 1.96 30.60 13.72
N ALA A 306 1.57 29.44 13.21
CA ALA A 306 0.75 28.47 13.94
C ALA A 306 1.57 27.72 15.02
N PRO A 307 0.99 27.35 16.18
CA PRO A 307 1.68 26.60 17.22
C PRO A 307 2.08 25.20 16.73
N SER A 308 3.28 24.75 17.11
CA SER A 308 3.84 23.47 16.67
C SER A 308 4.25 22.60 17.86
N PHE A 309 3.50 21.54 18.12
CA PHE A 309 3.75 20.59 19.20
C PHE A 309 4.17 19.23 18.66
N THR A 310 5.33 19.19 18.02
CA THR A 310 5.90 17.93 17.51
C THR A 310 6.28 17.00 18.67
N LYS A 311 6.28 15.68 18.41
CA LYS A 311 6.70 14.70 19.40
C LYS A 311 8.11 14.98 19.92
N GLN A 312 9.02 15.39 19.04
CA GLN A 312 10.41 15.71 19.40
C GLN A 312 10.48 16.90 20.37
N PHE A 313 9.76 17.98 20.09
CA PHE A 313 9.68 19.13 20.99
C PHE A 313 9.14 18.73 22.35
N LEU A 314 8.00 18.03 22.41
CA LEU A 314 7.37 17.60 23.65
C LEU A 314 8.25 16.66 24.47
N LEU A 315 9.01 15.76 23.84
CA LEU A 315 9.96 14.85 24.50
C LEU A 315 11.18 15.60 25.08
N ALA A 316 11.66 16.64 24.38
CA ALA A 316 12.79 17.44 24.84
C ALA A 316 12.39 18.47 25.91
N HIS A 317 11.10 18.77 26.05
CA HIS A 317 10.61 19.78 27.00
C HIS A 317 10.67 19.25 28.44
N PRO A 318 11.30 19.98 29.40
CA PRO A 318 11.54 19.46 30.75
C PRO A 318 10.29 19.35 31.62
N HIS A 319 9.21 20.04 31.28
CA HIS A 319 7.99 20.10 32.08
C HIS A 319 7.19 18.80 32.02
N GLU A 320 6.72 18.30 33.19
CA GLU A 320 5.99 17.04 33.33
C GLU A 320 4.71 16.95 32.48
N VAL A 321 4.02 18.08 32.26
CA VAL A 321 2.82 18.14 31.42
C VAL A 321 3.14 17.89 29.95
N ALA A 322 4.28 18.34 29.44
CA ALA A 322 4.70 18.02 28.07
C ALA A 322 4.93 16.51 27.90
N GLN A 323 5.57 15.88 28.89
CA GLN A 323 5.73 14.43 28.93
C GLN A 323 4.39 13.68 29.05
N ALA A 324 3.45 14.23 29.82
CA ALA A 324 2.10 13.67 29.94
C ALA A 324 1.32 13.75 28.61
N ILE A 325 1.48 14.83 27.83
CA ILE A 325 0.88 14.96 26.49
C ILE A 325 1.43 13.91 25.53
N VAL A 326 2.75 13.63 25.56
CA VAL A 326 3.33 12.55 24.73
C VAL A 326 2.71 11.21 25.08
N LYS A 327 2.68 10.86 26.38
CA LYS A 327 2.09 9.60 26.85
C LYS A 327 0.59 9.49 26.54
N LEU A 328 -0.12 10.62 26.60
CA LEU A 328 -1.54 10.70 26.23
C LEU A 328 -1.73 10.41 24.73
N ARG A 329 -0.97 11.06 23.86
CA ARG A 329 -1.00 10.81 22.42
C ARG A 329 -0.63 9.36 22.06
N GLU A 330 0.33 8.79 22.75
CA GLU A 330 0.74 7.38 22.55
C GLU A 330 -0.37 6.41 22.97
N ALA A 331 -1.01 6.64 24.11
CA ALA A 331 -2.12 5.81 24.59
C ALA A 331 -3.36 5.96 23.70
N ASP A 332 -3.70 7.19 23.31
CA ASP A 332 -4.84 7.49 22.45
C ASP A 332 -4.66 6.87 21.04
N LYS A 333 -3.46 6.98 20.46
CA LYS A 333 -3.14 6.32 19.19
C LYS A 333 -3.17 4.79 19.32
N ALA A 334 -2.74 4.24 20.46
CA ALA A 334 -2.79 2.80 20.71
C ALA A 334 -4.23 2.29 20.77
N ASP A 335 -5.13 3.01 21.39
CA ASP A 335 -6.56 2.68 21.48
C ASP A 335 -7.24 2.84 20.11
N SER A 336 -7.27 4.06 19.58
CA SER A 336 -8.06 4.41 18.39
C SER A 336 -7.49 3.84 17.08
N THR A 337 -6.16 3.83 16.91
CA THR A 337 -5.54 3.42 15.63
C THR A 337 -5.25 1.92 15.58
N PHE A 338 -4.89 1.30 16.72
CA PHE A 338 -4.52 -0.11 16.73
C PHE A 338 -5.62 -1.02 17.28
N ILE A 339 -6.12 -0.80 18.49
CA ILE A 339 -7.15 -1.69 19.07
C ILE A 339 -8.45 -1.59 18.28
N ASP A 340 -8.95 -0.38 18.04
CA ASP A 340 -10.22 -0.21 17.29
C ASP A 340 -10.10 -0.75 15.87
N SER A 341 -8.94 -0.56 15.22
CA SER A 341 -8.71 -1.11 13.89
C SER A 341 -8.65 -2.64 13.88
N ILE A 342 -8.00 -3.25 14.88
CA ILE A 342 -7.95 -4.71 15.04
C ILE A 342 -9.38 -5.25 15.23
N LEU A 343 -10.15 -4.69 16.16
CA LEU A 343 -11.51 -5.11 16.43
C LEU A 343 -12.45 -4.90 15.22
N LYS A 344 -12.29 -3.80 14.49
CA LYS A 344 -13.06 -3.52 13.26
C LYS A 344 -12.83 -4.57 12.16
N HIS A 345 -11.57 -4.99 11.98
CA HIS A 345 -11.18 -5.89 10.88
C HIS A 345 -11.15 -7.37 11.30
N GLU A 346 -11.45 -7.65 12.54
CA GLU A 346 -11.54 -9.02 13.04
C GLU A 346 -12.65 -9.81 12.30
N TYR A 347 -12.33 -11.05 12.00
CA TYR A 347 -13.27 -12.03 11.47
C TYR A 347 -12.92 -13.42 12.00
N LYS A 348 -13.83 -14.04 12.76
CA LYS A 348 -13.67 -15.38 13.36
C LYS A 348 -12.34 -15.54 14.14
N GLY A 349 -12.00 -14.54 14.94
CA GLY A 349 -10.77 -14.53 15.72
C GLY A 349 -9.50 -14.23 14.94
N ARG A 350 -9.59 -13.71 13.71
CA ARG A 350 -8.43 -13.47 12.84
C ARG A 350 -8.48 -12.11 12.16
N ILE A 351 -7.31 -11.63 11.78
CA ILE A 351 -7.13 -10.44 10.95
C ILE A 351 -6.60 -10.86 9.58
N HIS A 352 -7.29 -10.47 8.52
CA HIS A 352 -6.95 -10.74 7.13
C HIS A 352 -6.51 -9.43 6.45
N CYS A 353 -5.35 -8.90 6.85
CA CYS A 353 -4.85 -7.65 6.28
C CYS A 353 -4.42 -7.79 4.82
N GLU A 354 -4.32 -6.68 4.13
CA GLU A 354 -3.77 -6.62 2.78
C GLU A 354 -2.29 -6.32 2.80
N PHE A 355 -1.58 -6.90 1.83
CA PHE A 355 -0.20 -6.58 1.50
C PHE A 355 -0.12 -6.08 0.07
N HIS A 356 0.50 -4.92 -0.11
CA HIS A 356 0.72 -4.32 -1.42
C HIS A 356 2.20 -4.49 -1.79
N GLN A 357 2.47 -5.17 -2.90
CA GLN A 357 3.83 -5.44 -3.37
C GLN A 357 4.50 -4.18 -3.90
N LEU A 358 3.78 -3.42 -4.70
CA LEU A 358 4.25 -2.24 -5.41
C LEU A 358 3.23 -1.11 -5.26
N ARG A 359 3.64 0.09 -5.64
CA ARG A 359 2.74 1.23 -5.69
C ARG A 359 1.58 0.97 -6.66
N SER A 360 0.38 1.19 -6.17
CA SER A 360 -0.87 1.18 -6.93
C SER A 360 -1.73 2.36 -6.51
N ASP A 361 -2.92 2.48 -7.07
CA ASP A 361 -3.90 3.49 -6.64
C ASP A 361 -4.41 3.20 -5.21
N ASP A 362 -4.32 1.93 -4.76
CA ASP A 362 -4.78 1.47 -3.44
C ASP A 362 -3.69 1.52 -2.35
N GLY A 363 -2.46 1.84 -2.69
CA GLY A 363 -1.35 1.90 -1.74
C GLY A 363 -0.02 1.42 -2.32
N GLY A 364 0.84 0.86 -1.46
CA GLY A 364 2.15 0.36 -1.86
C GLY A 364 3.26 1.40 -1.82
N THR A 365 4.46 0.99 -2.21
CA THR A 365 5.65 1.83 -2.23
C THR A 365 6.35 1.79 -3.58
N VAL A 366 6.99 2.87 -3.99
CA VAL A 366 7.82 2.93 -5.20
C VAL A 366 9.11 2.13 -5.07
N THR A 367 9.53 1.82 -3.84
CA THR A 367 10.79 1.13 -3.56
C THR A 367 10.70 -0.39 -3.68
N GLY A 368 9.49 -0.96 -3.79
CA GLY A 368 9.24 -2.40 -3.76
C GLY A 368 9.23 -3.00 -2.34
N ARG A 369 9.26 -2.18 -1.28
CA ARG A 369 8.92 -2.66 0.05
C ARG A 369 7.43 -2.90 0.13
N PHE A 370 7.00 -3.99 0.78
CA PHE A 370 5.58 -4.19 1.06
C PHE A 370 5.03 -3.07 1.92
N SER A 371 3.82 -2.67 1.63
CA SER A 371 2.97 -1.95 2.58
C SER A 371 1.78 -2.81 2.98
N SER A 372 1.12 -2.45 4.07
CA SER A 372 -0.03 -3.19 4.58
C SER A 372 -1.17 -2.25 4.91
N SER A 373 -2.41 -2.69 4.66
CA SER A 373 -3.65 -1.97 4.96
C SER A 373 -4.74 -2.92 5.45
N ASN A 374 -5.80 -2.38 5.97
CA ASN A 374 -7.02 -3.08 6.38
C ASN A 374 -6.81 -4.28 7.35
N PRO A 375 -6.10 -4.12 8.49
CA PRO A 375 -5.38 -2.96 9.00
C PRO A 375 -3.89 -2.94 8.64
N ASN A 376 -3.20 -1.80 8.87
CA ASN A 376 -1.75 -1.75 8.67
C ASN A 376 -1.01 -2.40 9.84
N LEU A 377 -0.64 -3.68 9.68
CA LEU A 377 0.09 -4.44 10.70
C LEU A 377 1.59 -4.09 10.80
N GLN A 378 2.16 -3.39 9.80
CA GLN A 378 3.57 -2.99 9.83
C GLN A 378 3.83 -1.81 10.77
N GLN A 379 2.79 -1.08 11.18
CA GLN A 379 2.92 0.06 12.09
C GLN A 379 2.66 -0.27 13.56
N ILE A 380 2.49 -1.56 13.90
CA ILE A 380 2.28 -2.00 15.28
C ILE A 380 3.40 -1.48 16.19
N PRO A 381 3.07 -0.81 17.32
CA PRO A 381 4.04 -0.17 18.20
C PRO A 381 5.14 -1.11 18.67
N ALA A 382 6.39 -0.61 18.66
CA ALA A 382 7.54 -1.39 19.08
C ALA A 382 8.47 -0.64 20.06
N ARG A 383 8.29 0.69 20.26
CA ARG A 383 9.22 1.53 21.02
C ARG A 383 8.86 1.68 22.49
N ASP A 384 7.60 1.96 22.81
CA ASP A 384 7.10 2.00 24.19
C ASP A 384 6.90 0.55 24.69
N PRO A 385 7.57 0.11 25.78
CA PRO A 385 7.53 -1.28 26.24
C PRO A 385 6.12 -1.72 26.66
N ASP A 386 5.35 -0.82 27.31
CA ASP A 386 4.01 -1.13 27.82
C ASP A 386 3.01 -1.27 26.66
N ILE A 387 3.01 -0.29 25.75
CA ILE A 387 2.12 -0.31 24.58
C ILE A 387 2.52 -1.46 23.66
N LYS A 388 3.82 -1.69 23.46
CA LYS A 388 4.32 -2.85 22.70
C LYS A 388 3.77 -4.16 23.24
N LYS A 389 3.86 -4.36 24.57
CA LYS A 389 3.35 -5.57 25.21
C LYS A 389 1.84 -5.71 25.06
N LEU A 390 1.09 -4.63 25.27
CA LEU A 390 -0.37 -4.62 25.13
C LEU A 390 -0.80 -4.98 23.70
N ILE A 391 -0.24 -4.33 22.68
CA ILE A 391 -0.71 -4.49 21.29
C ILE A 391 -0.14 -5.75 20.64
N ARG A 392 1.17 -6.02 20.75
CA ARG A 392 1.78 -7.21 20.15
C ARG A 392 1.34 -8.50 20.83
N GLY A 393 1.05 -8.45 22.13
CA GLY A 393 0.54 -9.59 22.88
C GLY A 393 -0.88 -10.05 22.50
N LEU A 394 -1.58 -9.28 21.65
CA LEU A 394 -2.88 -9.66 21.08
C LEU A 394 -2.74 -10.73 20.00
N PHE A 395 -1.63 -10.73 19.26
CA PHE A 395 -1.40 -11.67 18.18
C PHE A 395 -0.85 -12.98 18.76
N ILE A 396 -1.59 -14.06 18.56
CA ILE A 396 -1.28 -15.38 19.14
C ILE A 396 -1.10 -16.42 18.04
N PRO A 397 -0.25 -17.43 18.24
CA PRO A 397 -0.13 -18.55 17.31
C PRO A 397 -1.35 -19.45 17.39
N GLU A 398 -1.45 -20.43 16.49
CA GLU A 398 -2.43 -21.51 16.60
C GLU A 398 -2.15 -22.33 17.86
N GLU A 399 -3.17 -23.04 18.34
CA GLU A 399 -3.04 -23.91 19.49
C GLU A 399 -1.95 -24.97 19.24
N GLY A 400 -1.05 -25.14 20.20
CA GLY A 400 0.08 -26.06 20.06
C GLY A 400 1.22 -25.57 19.16
N GLN A 401 1.10 -24.40 18.52
CA GLN A 401 2.14 -23.81 17.68
C GLN A 401 2.88 -22.67 18.37
N LYS A 402 3.98 -22.23 17.77
CA LYS A 402 4.82 -21.13 18.23
C LYS A 402 5.05 -20.12 17.13
N TRP A 403 5.30 -18.85 17.51
CA TRP A 403 5.78 -17.84 16.59
C TRP A 403 7.25 -18.09 16.24
N GLY A 404 7.54 -18.08 14.94
CA GLY A 404 8.89 -17.88 14.43
C GLY A 404 9.09 -16.40 14.06
N SER A 405 10.21 -15.82 14.48
CA SER A 405 10.61 -14.47 14.03
C SER A 405 11.89 -14.60 13.23
N PHE A 406 11.85 -14.20 11.96
CA PHE A 406 12.97 -14.27 11.04
C PHE A 406 13.30 -12.86 10.57
N ASP A 407 14.53 -12.42 10.80
CA ASP A 407 15.02 -11.12 10.38
C ASP A 407 16.44 -11.24 9.83
N TYR A 408 16.71 -10.52 8.74
CA TYR A 408 18.06 -10.47 8.19
C TYR A 408 18.97 -9.62 9.08
N SER A 409 20.08 -10.20 9.54
CA SER A 409 21.07 -9.46 10.31
C SER A 409 21.69 -8.35 9.45
N SER A 410 21.50 -7.09 9.87
CA SER A 410 22.15 -5.92 9.27
C SER A 410 22.05 -5.86 7.74
N GLN A 411 20.85 -6.09 7.18
CA GLN A 411 20.64 -6.18 5.72
C GLN A 411 21.17 -4.96 4.96
N GLU A 412 20.81 -3.75 5.38
CA GLU A 412 21.25 -2.53 4.73
C GLU A 412 22.78 -2.33 4.76
N PRO A 413 23.47 -2.49 5.90
CA PRO A 413 24.92 -2.47 5.95
C PRO A 413 25.60 -3.50 5.03
N ARG A 414 25.08 -4.73 4.97
CA ARG A 414 25.59 -5.76 4.06
C ARG A 414 25.46 -5.36 2.60
N LEU A 415 24.32 -4.82 2.20
CA LEU A 415 24.10 -4.31 0.83
C LEU A 415 25.02 -3.12 0.53
N LEU A 416 25.20 -2.20 1.47
CA LEU A 416 26.14 -1.07 1.33
C LEU A 416 27.56 -1.58 1.03
N VAL A 417 28.07 -2.47 1.86
CA VAL A 417 29.42 -3.05 1.71
C VAL A 417 29.53 -3.82 0.39
N HIS A 418 28.50 -4.59 0.02
CA HIS A 418 28.45 -5.27 -1.27
C HIS A 418 28.57 -4.28 -2.43
N TYR A 419 27.74 -3.24 -2.48
CA TYR A 419 27.82 -2.23 -3.55
C TYR A 419 29.18 -1.54 -3.60
N CYS A 420 29.76 -1.19 -2.45
CA CYS A 420 31.10 -0.61 -2.39
C CYS A 420 32.17 -1.60 -2.91
N SER A 421 32.02 -2.90 -2.68
CA SER A 421 32.98 -3.92 -3.10
C SER A 421 32.95 -4.23 -4.59
N VAL A 422 31.78 -4.10 -5.23
CA VAL A 422 31.59 -4.38 -6.67
C VAL A 422 31.77 -3.14 -7.57
N MET A 423 32.04 -1.98 -6.98
CA MET A 423 32.42 -0.78 -7.77
C MET A 423 33.66 -1.04 -8.59
N GLY A 424 33.76 -0.38 -9.77
CA GLY A 424 34.92 -0.49 -10.65
C GLY A 424 36.26 -0.24 -9.93
N ARG A 425 37.36 -0.84 -10.42
CA ARG A 425 38.67 -0.76 -9.75
C ARG A 425 39.15 0.67 -9.45
N GLY A 426 38.84 1.63 -10.34
CA GLY A 426 39.16 3.05 -10.15
C GLY A 426 38.28 3.79 -9.14
N ASP A 427 37.13 3.22 -8.80
CA ASP A 427 36.12 3.83 -7.93
C ASP A 427 36.09 3.18 -6.54
N ARG A 428 36.74 2.02 -6.38
CA ARG A 428 36.74 1.26 -5.12
C ARG A 428 37.70 1.88 -4.13
N HIS A 429 37.17 2.26 -2.95
CA HIS A 429 38.03 2.72 -1.88
C HIS A 429 38.89 1.59 -1.29
N PRO A 430 40.21 1.77 -1.03
CA PRO A 430 41.11 0.71 -0.51
C PRO A 430 40.58 0.05 0.77
N MET A 431 40.06 0.81 1.73
CA MET A 431 39.52 0.32 3.00
C MET A 431 38.38 -0.69 2.87
N ILE A 432 37.67 -0.73 1.72
CA ILE A 432 36.54 -1.65 1.57
C ILE A 432 36.95 -3.12 1.62
N ARG A 433 38.21 -3.43 1.26
CA ARG A 433 38.72 -4.80 1.31
C ARG A 433 38.74 -5.31 2.75
N GLU A 434 39.24 -4.52 3.69
CA GLU A 434 39.28 -4.88 5.10
C GLU A 434 37.88 -5.15 5.66
N VAL A 435 36.92 -4.29 5.31
CA VAL A 435 35.52 -4.47 5.74
C VAL A 435 34.93 -5.74 5.15
N VAL A 436 35.18 -6.04 3.86
CA VAL A 436 34.71 -7.27 3.21
C VAL A 436 35.36 -8.50 3.87
N ASP A 437 36.64 -8.44 4.17
CA ASP A 437 37.36 -9.54 4.83
C ASP A 437 36.78 -9.86 6.23
N GLU A 438 36.36 -8.83 6.98
CA GLU A 438 35.64 -9.03 8.24
C GLU A 438 34.31 -9.76 8.06
N TYR A 439 33.52 -9.39 7.01
CA TYR A 439 32.30 -10.12 6.69
C TYR A 439 32.53 -11.58 6.25
N HIS A 440 33.65 -11.87 5.62
CA HIS A 440 34.03 -13.25 5.27
C HIS A 440 34.46 -14.08 6.48
N LYS A 441 34.98 -13.46 7.56
CA LYS A 441 35.34 -14.15 8.80
C LYS A 441 34.11 -14.52 9.66
N GLY A 442 32.99 -13.82 9.48
CA GLY A 442 31.78 -14.06 10.26
C GLY A 442 30.67 -13.03 10.01
N ASP A 443 29.89 -12.74 11.04
CA ASP A 443 28.86 -11.69 11.03
C ASP A 443 29.30 -10.50 11.88
N PRO A 444 30.12 -9.56 11.33
CA PRO A 444 30.63 -8.44 12.08
C PRO A 444 29.52 -7.48 12.47
N ASP A 445 29.66 -6.90 13.67
CA ASP A 445 28.83 -5.77 14.07
C ASP A 445 29.29 -4.51 13.34
N PHE A 446 28.68 -4.25 12.17
CA PHE A 446 29.02 -3.08 11.36
C PHE A 446 28.90 -1.76 12.13
N HIS A 447 27.97 -1.66 13.06
CA HIS A 447 27.83 -0.45 13.86
C HIS A 447 28.98 -0.30 14.85
N GLN A 448 29.49 -1.40 15.43
CA GLN A 448 30.69 -1.37 16.28
C GLN A 448 31.92 -1.06 15.45
N MET A 449 32.08 -1.69 14.28
CA MET A 449 33.21 -1.37 13.38
C MET A 449 33.27 0.13 13.04
N VAL A 450 32.14 0.73 12.71
CA VAL A 450 32.09 2.17 12.42
C VAL A 450 32.31 2.99 13.70
N ALA A 451 31.82 2.55 14.85
CA ALA A 451 32.10 3.20 16.13
C ALA A 451 33.59 3.28 16.41
N ASP A 452 34.29 2.17 16.24
CA ASP A 452 35.73 2.06 16.44
C ASP A 452 36.52 2.93 15.43
N LEU A 453 36.13 2.87 14.15
CA LEU A 453 36.73 3.67 13.09
C LEU A 453 36.50 5.18 13.28
N ALA A 454 35.33 5.59 13.68
CA ALA A 454 34.97 7.00 13.84
C ALA A 454 35.22 7.58 15.23
N GLY A 455 35.60 6.74 16.21
CA GLY A 455 35.84 7.17 17.59
C GLY A 455 34.57 7.64 18.32
N ILE A 456 33.42 7.03 18.03
CA ILE A 456 32.11 7.36 18.61
C ILE A 456 31.52 6.13 19.31
N SER A 457 30.47 6.32 20.14
CA SER A 457 29.77 5.18 20.74
C SER A 457 29.04 4.33 19.69
N ARG A 458 28.86 3.04 19.94
CA ARG A 458 28.08 2.14 19.07
C ARG A 458 26.65 2.63 18.85
N LYS A 459 26.03 3.25 19.85
CA LYS A 459 24.68 3.82 19.75
C LYS A 459 24.64 5.00 18.78
N GLU A 460 25.63 5.88 18.84
CA GLU A 460 25.79 7.00 17.90
C GLU A 460 26.11 6.47 16.51
N ALA A 461 27.04 5.53 16.39
CA ALA A 461 27.38 4.89 15.11
C ALA A 461 26.15 4.26 14.43
N LYS A 462 25.27 3.59 15.16
CA LYS A 462 24.01 3.05 14.61
C LYS A 462 23.14 4.16 14.02
N THR A 463 23.00 5.28 14.72
CA THR A 463 22.20 6.43 14.26
C THR A 463 22.84 7.10 13.05
N VAL A 464 24.15 7.31 13.09
CA VAL A 464 24.95 7.93 12.01
C VAL A 464 24.91 7.04 10.76
N ASN A 465 25.22 5.75 10.89
CA ASN A 465 25.25 4.81 9.78
C ASN A 465 23.92 4.78 9.02
N LEU A 466 22.83 4.48 9.71
CA LEU A 466 21.52 4.42 9.09
C LEU A 466 21.11 5.79 8.53
N GLY A 467 21.38 6.85 9.29
CA GLY A 467 21.05 8.21 8.87
C GLY A 467 21.77 8.64 7.59
N ILE A 468 23.07 8.44 7.53
CA ILE A 468 23.87 8.83 6.34
C ILE A 468 23.53 7.97 5.13
N MET A 469 23.31 6.66 5.32
CA MET A 469 22.86 5.78 4.24
C MET A 469 21.55 6.25 3.61
N TYR A 470 20.68 6.91 4.41
CA TYR A 470 19.42 7.49 3.95
C TYR A 470 19.49 9.01 3.68
N GLY A 471 20.69 9.58 3.51
CA GLY A 471 20.88 10.98 3.15
C GLY A 471 20.57 11.98 4.28
N MET A 472 20.75 11.59 5.53
CA MET A 472 20.53 12.48 6.67
C MET A 472 21.53 13.64 6.67
N GLY A 473 21.02 14.87 6.72
CA GLY A 473 21.83 16.08 6.87
C GLY A 473 22.21 16.40 8.33
N VAL A 474 23.14 17.34 8.49
CA VAL A 474 23.69 17.80 9.79
C VAL A 474 22.63 18.18 10.82
N ALA A 475 21.62 18.96 10.40
CA ALA A 475 20.56 19.42 11.32
C ALA A 475 19.77 18.27 11.93
N LYS A 476 19.43 17.24 11.12
CA LYS A 476 18.72 16.06 11.59
C LYS A 476 19.60 15.16 12.45
N LEU A 477 20.90 15.06 12.13
CA LEU A 477 21.89 14.34 12.95
C LEU A 477 22.00 14.97 14.35
N GLY A 478 22.19 16.29 14.41
CA GLY A 478 22.26 17.04 15.67
C GLY A 478 21.01 16.84 16.53
N ALA A 479 19.83 16.96 15.92
CA ALA A 479 18.57 16.74 16.62
C ALA A 479 18.39 15.30 17.13
N GLN A 480 18.87 14.28 16.42
CA GLN A 480 18.75 12.87 16.86
C GLN A 480 19.73 12.49 17.99
N LEU A 481 20.90 13.09 18.01
CA LEU A 481 21.95 12.82 18.99
C LEU A 481 22.00 13.88 20.11
N ASN A 482 21.13 14.89 20.05
CA ASN A 482 21.13 16.03 20.97
C ASN A 482 22.47 16.79 20.96
N LEU A 483 23.03 17.02 19.76
CA LEU A 483 24.25 17.74 19.52
C LEU A 483 23.95 19.15 18.98
N SER A 484 24.84 20.10 19.25
CA SER A 484 24.84 21.39 18.56
C SER A 484 25.13 21.20 17.06
N THR A 485 24.84 22.23 16.26
CA THR A 485 25.09 22.20 14.81
C THR A 485 26.59 21.99 14.51
N GLU A 486 27.47 22.58 15.30
CA GLU A 486 28.93 22.47 15.09
C GLU A 486 29.45 21.08 15.50
N GLU A 487 28.96 20.51 16.61
CA GLU A 487 29.28 19.14 17.00
C GLU A 487 28.78 18.13 15.97
N ALA A 488 27.56 18.31 15.45
CA ALA A 488 27.00 17.43 14.42
C ALA A 488 27.76 17.53 13.09
N LYS A 489 28.23 18.73 12.69
CA LYS A 489 29.13 18.92 11.53
C LYS A 489 30.46 18.21 11.74
N SER A 490 31.08 18.39 12.91
CA SER A 490 32.35 17.74 13.25
C SER A 490 32.21 16.22 13.22
N LEU A 491 31.18 15.68 13.83
CA LEU A 491 30.91 14.22 13.83
C LEU A 491 30.71 13.68 12.41
N MET A 492 29.94 14.39 11.57
CA MET A 492 29.72 13.99 10.18
C MET A 492 31.02 14.04 9.35
N ALA A 493 31.86 15.06 9.57
CA ALA A 493 33.16 15.15 8.92
C ALA A 493 34.09 14.00 9.32
N GLN A 494 34.21 13.72 10.62
CA GLN A 494 34.99 12.58 11.15
C GLN A 494 34.50 11.24 10.59
N TYR A 495 33.17 11.05 10.52
CA TYR A 495 32.60 9.86 9.91
C TYR A 495 33.03 9.70 8.44
N HIS A 496 32.90 10.77 7.64
CA HIS A 496 33.28 10.72 6.22
C HIS A 496 34.79 10.55 5.99
N GLU A 497 35.61 11.05 6.90
CA GLU A 497 37.07 10.86 6.87
C GLU A 497 37.45 9.40 7.18
N ARG A 498 36.77 8.80 8.16
CA ARG A 498 37.09 7.44 8.65
C ARG A 498 36.35 6.31 7.93
N VAL A 499 35.19 6.62 7.33
CA VAL A 499 34.35 5.70 6.56
C VAL A 499 34.07 6.26 5.15
N PRO A 500 35.10 6.60 4.36
CA PRO A 500 34.94 7.36 3.12
C PRO A 500 34.22 6.59 2.01
N PHE A 501 34.23 5.27 2.03
CA PHE A 501 33.59 4.43 1.01
C PHE A 501 32.06 4.64 0.94
N VAL A 502 31.41 4.99 2.05
CA VAL A 502 29.97 5.30 2.09
C VAL A 502 29.66 6.55 1.26
N LYS A 503 30.44 7.60 1.47
CA LYS A 503 30.30 8.85 0.69
C LYS A 503 30.64 8.64 -0.77
N THR A 504 31.69 7.88 -1.06
CA THR A 504 32.11 7.55 -2.43
C THR A 504 30.98 6.82 -3.18
N LEU A 505 30.32 5.86 -2.54
CA LEU A 505 29.16 5.18 -3.15
C LEU A 505 28.01 6.18 -3.44
N ALA A 506 27.65 7.01 -2.46
CA ALA A 506 26.59 7.98 -2.61
C ALA A 506 26.86 8.95 -3.76
N ASP A 507 28.05 9.54 -3.82
CA ASP A 507 28.47 10.48 -4.87
C ASP A 507 28.41 9.82 -6.26
N ARG A 508 28.84 8.55 -6.37
CA ARG A 508 28.79 7.77 -7.62
C ARG A 508 27.35 7.44 -8.05
N MET A 509 26.50 7.09 -7.11
CA MET A 509 25.09 6.82 -7.43
C MET A 509 24.38 8.11 -7.88
N MET A 510 24.64 9.25 -7.24
CA MET A 510 24.14 10.55 -7.67
C MET A 510 24.63 10.92 -9.07
N GLN A 511 25.92 10.70 -9.37
CA GLN A 511 26.48 10.92 -10.70
C GLN A 511 25.81 10.02 -11.75
N ARG A 512 25.64 8.72 -11.46
CA ARG A 512 24.94 7.80 -12.38
C ARG A 512 23.49 8.22 -12.61
N ALA A 513 22.79 8.61 -11.54
CA ALA A 513 21.42 9.11 -11.64
C ALA A 513 21.33 10.34 -12.54
N SER A 514 22.24 11.32 -12.35
CA SER A 514 22.22 12.56 -13.12
C SER A 514 22.59 12.36 -14.61
N VAL A 515 23.43 11.37 -14.92
CA VAL A 515 23.84 11.07 -16.31
C VAL A 515 22.83 10.18 -17.02
N ASN A 516 22.36 9.12 -16.36
CA ASN A 516 21.54 8.08 -16.99
C ASN A 516 20.04 8.26 -16.74
N GLY A 517 19.64 9.19 -15.87
CA GLY A 517 18.24 9.36 -15.45
C GLY A 517 17.67 8.17 -14.66
N LYS A 518 18.48 7.15 -14.38
CA LYS A 518 18.03 5.94 -13.68
C LYS A 518 19.16 5.18 -13.00
N ILE A 519 18.79 4.42 -11.97
CA ILE A 519 19.67 3.46 -11.27
C ILE A 519 18.98 2.11 -11.24
N ARG A 520 19.78 1.04 -11.36
CA ARG A 520 19.32 -0.35 -11.26
C ARG A 520 19.79 -0.96 -9.94
N THR A 521 18.88 -1.58 -9.18
CA THR A 521 19.22 -2.34 -7.98
C THR A 521 19.84 -3.70 -8.35
N ILE A 522 20.43 -4.39 -7.36
CA ILE A 522 21.00 -5.72 -7.53
C ILE A 522 19.98 -6.75 -8.03
N ALA A 523 18.71 -6.61 -7.62
CA ALA A 523 17.61 -7.48 -8.05
C ALA A 523 17.02 -7.08 -9.42
N GLY A 524 17.61 -6.10 -10.11
CA GLY A 524 17.18 -5.67 -11.44
C GLY A 524 16.11 -4.56 -11.46
N ARG A 525 15.55 -4.16 -10.33
CA ARG A 525 14.56 -3.07 -10.27
C ARG A 525 15.18 -1.75 -10.67
N LEU A 526 14.48 -0.97 -11.48
CA LEU A 526 14.88 0.39 -11.84
C LEU A 526 14.31 1.40 -10.83
N CYS A 527 15.08 2.45 -10.59
CA CYS A 527 14.66 3.69 -9.96
C CYS A 527 14.95 4.82 -10.94
N ARG A 528 13.92 5.52 -11.40
CA ARG A 528 14.01 6.57 -12.42
C ARG A 528 13.93 7.95 -11.77
N PHE A 529 14.66 8.91 -12.35
CA PHE A 529 14.81 10.28 -11.86
C PHE A 529 14.30 11.29 -12.89
N ASP A 530 13.33 10.93 -13.69
CA ASP A 530 12.64 11.76 -14.67
C ASP A 530 11.84 12.93 -14.07
N LEU A 531 11.59 12.87 -12.75
CA LEU A 531 10.99 13.98 -11.97
C LEU A 531 12.02 15.04 -11.51
N TRP A 532 13.28 14.94 -11.92
CA TRP A 532 14.31 15.93 -11.62
C TRP A 532 14.56 16.81 -12.82
N GLU A 533 14.48 18.12 -12.62
CA GLU A 533 14.95 19.08 -13.62
C GLU A 533 16.47 19.26 -13.52
N PRO A 534 17.19 19.27 -14.65
CA PRO A 534 18.60 19.66 -14.65
C PRO A 534 18.73 21.13 -14.22
N LYS A 535 19.92 21.50 -13.74
CA LYS A 535 20.25 22.90 -13.39
C LYS A 535 20.02 23.80 -14.60
N THR A 536 18.95 24.58 -14.57
CA THR A 536 18.65 25.61 -15.56
C THR A 536 18.36 26.92 -14.84
N PHE A 537 18.70 28.05 -15.45
CA PHE A 537 18.35 29.39 -14.98
C PHE A 537 18.83 29.79 -13.58
N GLY A 538 20.10 29.49 -13.21
CA GLY A 538 20.72 30.00 -11.98
C GLY A 538 20.39 29.23 -10.69
N TYR A 539 19.62 28.18 -10.73
CA TYR A 539 19.43 27.26 -9.60
C TYR A 539 20.65 26.37 -9.42
N ASN A 540 21.19 26.33 -8.22
CA ASN A 540 22.41 25.57 -7.92
C ASN A 540 22.17 24.07 -7.65
N LYS A 541 20.92 23.60 -7.63
CA LYS A 541 20.54 22.20 -7.39
C LYS A 541 19.42 21.80 -8.34
N PRO A 542 19.40 20.52 -8.82
CA PRO A 542 18.22 19.98 -9.49
C PRO A 542 17.01 20.12 -8.59
N MET A 543 15.89 20.57 -9.13
CA MET A 543 14.62 20.61 -8.41
C MET A 543 13.84 19.33 -8.70
N LYS A 544 13.20 18.79 -7.67
CA LYS A 544 12.26 17.69 -7.83
C LYS A 544 10.91 18.31 -8.24
N HIS A 545 10.34 17.82 -9.32
CA HIS A 545 8.93 18.07 -9.61
C HIS A 545 8.06 17.27 -8.64
N ASP A 546 7.10 17.95 -8.03
CA ASP A 546 6.07 17.31 -7.20
C ASP A 546 4.99 16.65 -8.05
#